data_522e7fe613c6fcdcdd1f4869f665111d
#
_entry.id   522e7fe613c6fcdcdd1f4869f665111d
#
_cell.length_a   1.000
_cell.length_b   1.000
_cell.length_c   1.000
_cell.angle_alpha   90.00
_cell.angle_beta   90.00
_cell.angle_gamma   90.00
#
_symmetry.space_group_name_H-M   'P 1'
#
loop_
_entity.id
_entity.type
_entity.pdbx_description
1 polymer ?
#
loop_
_entity_poly.entity_id
_entity_poly.type
_entity_poly.pdbx_seq_one_letter_code
_entity_poly.pdbx_strand_id
1 'polypeptide(L)'
;MMVHTFLGEDEEKVKDDIREPFAAYLKTHYGLLENLAKGMGLEVSLEDFSEDDLDAILTFGVEGFIKQRSLIGTPEGCAPLIEEFQQAGVDEMCCLVDFVQDDQAVLGALPYLRKLMDICE
;
A
#
# COMPACT_ATOMS: atom_id res chain seq x y z
N MET A 1 -2.10 -11.42 9.04
CA MET A 1 -2.12 -10.71 7.74
C MET A 1 -1.06 -9.62 7.74
N MET A 2 -0.29 -9.51 6.67
CA MET A 2 0.68 -8.42 6.51
C MET A 2 0.12 -7.35 5.59
N VAL A 3 0.31 -6.08 5.94
CA VAL A 3 -0.24 -4.96 5.19
C VAL A 3 0.77 -3.80 5.13
N HIS A 4 0.98 -3.27 3.95
CA HIS A 4 1.83 -2.08 3.77
C HIS A 4 1.14 -0.87 4.38
N THR A 5 1.86 -0.10 5.20
CA THR A 5 1.28 0.94 6.04
C THR A 5 2.09 2.23 5.97
N PHE A 6 1.43 3.32 5.64
CA PHE A 6 1.98 4.68 5.75
C PHE A 6 0.83 5.67 5.93
N LEU A 7 0.79 6.35 7.06
CA LEU A 7 -0.32 7.21 7.45
C LEU A 7 0.14 8.65 7.70
N GLY A 8 -0.75 9.59 7.47
CA GLY A 8 -0.51 11.01 7.72
C GLY A 8 -1.80 11.79 7.91
N GLU A 9 -1.68 13.10 7.97
CA GLU A 9 -2.81 14.01 8.21
C GLU A 9 -3.64 14.25 6.93
N ASP A 10 -2.97 14.29 5.76
CA ASP A 10 -3.59 14.59 4.47
C ASP A 10 -3.44 13.40 3.54
N GLU A 11 -4.57 12.80 3.13
CA GLU A 11 -4.60 11.61 2.27
C GLU A 11 -3.88 11.83 0.92
N GLU A 12 -4.14 12.95 0.27
CA GLU A 12 -3.52 13.25 -1.03
C GLU A 12 -2.00 13.41 -0.92
N LYS A 13 -1.55 14.10 0.13
CA LYS A 13 -0.13 14.27 0.40
C LYS A 13 0.55 12.94 0.70
N VAL A 14 -0.08 12.09 1.51
CA VAL A 14 0.44 10.77 1.84
C VAL A 14 0.58 9.94 0.57
N LYS A 15 -0.43 9.91 -0.27
CA LYS A 15 -0.40 9.18 -1.55
C LYS A 15 0.69 9.70 -2.47
N ASP A 16 0.85 11.00 -2.57
CA ASP A 16 1.91 11.61 -3.38
C ASP A 16 3.30 11.28 -2.85
N ASP A 17 3.49 11.33 -1.53
CA ASP A 17 4.77 11.05 -0.88
C ASP A 17 5.21 9.60 -1.04
N ILE A 18 4.28 8.65 -1.07
CA ILE A 18 4.61 7.22 -1.14
C ILE A 18 4.61 6.65 -2.56
N ARG A 19 4.07 7.37 -3.53
CA ARG A 19 3.88 6.84 -4.89
C ARG A 19 5.19 6.41 -5.53
N GLU A 20 6.23 7.23 -5.45
CA GLU A 20 7.55 6.90 -5.99
C GLU A 20 8.29 5.83 -5.17
N PRO A 21 8.40 5.92 -3.83
CA PRO A 21 9.00 4.85 -3.02
C PRO A 21 8.29 3.51 -3.18
N PHE A 22 6.98 3.51 -3.24
CA PHE A 22 6.19 2.28 -3.37
C PHE A 22 6.37 1.64 -4.75
N ALA A 23 6.40 2.44 -5.81
CA ALA A 23 6.69 1.96 -7.16
C ALA A 23 8.10 1.35 -7.24
N ALA A 24 9.10 1.99 -6.64
CA ALA A 24 10.46 1.46 -6.56
C ALA A 24 10.51 0.14 -5.78
N TYR A 25 9.79 0.06 -4.66
CA TYR A 25 9.67 -1.15 -3.87
C TYR A 25 9.06 -2.31 -4.68
N LEU A 26 7.98 -2.04 -5.41
CA LEU A 26 7.34 -3.05 -6.27
C LEU A 26 8.26 -3.52 -7.39
N LYS A 27 9.06 -2.63 -7.97
CA LYS A 27 10.03 -2.99 -9.01
C LYS A 27 11.11 -3.97 -8.51
N THR A 28 11.45 -3.93 -7.23
CA THR A 28 12.42 -4.85 -6.63
C THR A 28 11.81 -6.19 -6.22
N HIS A 29 10.46 -6.29 -6.22
CA HIS A 29 9.72 -7.47 -5.79
C HIS A 29 8.85 -8.01 -6.91
N TYR A 30 9.47 -8.73 -7.85
CA TYR A 30 8.80 -9.28 -9.03
C TYR A 30 7.52 -10.07 -8.72
N GLY A 31 7.51 -10.84 -7.64
CA GLY A 31 6.33 -11.59 -7.23
C GLY A 31 5.12 -10.72 -6.93
N LEU A 32 5.35 -9.55 -6.32
CA LEU A 32 4.28 -8.58 -6.05
C LEU A 32 3.77 -7.95 -7.35
N LEU A 33 4.66 -7.62 -8.29
CA LEU A 33 4.28 -7.11 -9.60
C LEU A 33 3.46 -8.12 -10.39
N GLU A 34 3.86 -9.39 -10.39
CA GLU A 34 3.10 -10.46 -11.05
C GLU A 34 1.71 -10.59 -10.46
N ASN A 35 1.59 -10.58 -9.14
CA ASN A 35 0.29 -10.64 -8.46
C ASN A 35 -0.58 -9.43 -8.77
N LEU A 36 0.03 -8.27 -8.86
CA LEU A 36 -0.66 -7.04 -9.25
C LEU A 36 -1.20 -7.13 -10.67
N ALA A 37 -0.37 -7.59 -11.62
CA ALA A 37 -0.75 -7.79 -13.00
C ALA A 37 -1.88 -8.82 -13.13
N LYS A 38 -1.82 -9.93 -12.42
CA LYS A 38 -2.89 -10.94 -12.37
C LYS A 38 -4.20 -10.36 -11.84
N GLY A 39 -4.12 -9.52 -10.82
CA GLY A 39 -5.28 -8.82 -10.27
C GLY A 39 -5.94 -7.88 -11.26
N MET A 40 -5.20 -7.40 -12.25
CA MET A 40 -5.70 -6.57 -13.35
C MET A 40 -6.19 -7.38 -14.55
N GLY A 41 -6.16 -8.72 -14.47
CA GLY A 41 -6.57 -9.62 -15.56
C GLY A 41 -5.49 -9.88 -16.60
N LEU A 42 -4.24 -9.55 -16.31
CA LEU A 42 -3.12 -9.77 -17.21
C LEU A 42 -2.43 -11.11 -16.91
N GLU A 43 -2.39 -12.00 -17.88
CA GLU A 43 -1.80 -13.35 -17.74
C GLU A 43 -0.44 -13.47 -18.44
N VAL A 44 0.34 -12.40 -18.46
CA VAL A 44 1.63 -12.37 -19.16
C VAL A 44 2.78 -12.30 -18.17
N SER A 45 3.92 -12.89 -18.54
CA SER A 45 5.17 -12.77 -17.78
C SER A 45 5.67 -11.32 -17.85
N LEU A 46 6.22 -10.81 -16.73
CA LEU A 46 6.80 -9.46 -16.67
C LEU A 46 7.95 -9.26 -17.66
N GLU A 47 8.61 -10.34 -18.07
CA GLU A 47 9.68 -10.31 -19.08
C GLU A 47 9.17 -9.92 -20.47
N ASP A 48 7.88 -10.09 -20.72
CA ASP A 48 7.25 -9.77 -21.99
C ASP A 48 6.77 -8.31 -22.07
N PHE A 49 6.91 -7.54 -21.01
CA PHE A 49 6.50 -6.14 -20.95
C PHE A 49 7.64 -5.17 -21.28
N SER A 50 7.33 -4.13 -22.04
CA SER A 50 8.21 -2.98 -22.21
C SER A 50 8.23 -2.14 -20.93
N GLU A 51 9.19 -1.19 -20.81
CA GLU A 51 9.22 -0.25 -19.69
C GLU A 51 7.94 0.59 -19.61
N ASP A 52 7.37 0.98 -20.74
CA ASP A 52 6.11 1.72 -20.81
C ASP A 52 4.94 0.88 -20.27
N ASP A 53 4.92 -0.40 -20.58
CA ASP A 53 3.89 -1.32 -20.06
C ASP A 53 4.02 -1.49 -18.54
N LEU A 54 5.23 -1.61 -18.02
CA LEU A 54 5.48 -1.69 -16.58
C LEU A 54 5.06 -0.41 -15.87
N ASP A 55 5.34 0.75 -16.44
CA ASP A 55 4.93 2.03 -15.88
C ASP A 55 3.41 2.16 -15.84
N ALA A 56 2.71 1.69 -16.89
CA ALA A 56 1.25 1.68 -16.91
C ALA A 56 0.68 0.76 -15.82
N ILE A 57 1.22 -0.45 -15.67
CA ILE A 57 0.83 -1.39 -14.62
C ILE A 57 1.06 -0.78 -13.24
N LEU A 58 2.20 -0.15 -13.03
CA LEU A 58 2.52 0.51 -11.76
C LEU A 58 1.55 1.66 -11.46
N THR A 59 1.25 2.49 -12.47
CA THR A 59 0.35 3.64 -12.28
C THR A 59 -1.05 3.20 -11.89
N PHE A 60 -1.65 2.26 -12.63
CA PHE A 60 -3.02 1.80 -12.35
C PHE A 60 -3.09 0.83 -11.18
N GLY A 61 -2.12 -0.07 -11.07
CA GLY A 61 -2.12 -1.09 -10.03
C GLY A 61 -1.78 -0.55 -8.65
N VAL A 62 -0.88 0.43 -8.57
CA VAL A 62 -0.52 1.07 -7.28
C VAL A 62 -1.73 1.76 -6.66
N GLU A 63 -2.50 2.51 -7.44
CA GLU A 63 -3.69 3.18 -6.90
C GLU A 63 -4.73 2.18 -6.38
N GLY A 64 -5.00 1.11 -7.12
CA GLY A 64 -5.90 0.06 -6.67
C GLY A 64 -5.38 -0.65 -5.41
N PHE A 65 -4.09 -0.92 -5.36
CA PHE A 65 -3.46 -1.54 -4.20
C PHE A 65 -3.53 -0.65 -2.96
N ILE A 66 -3.20 0.64 -3.12
CA ILE A 66 -3.30 1.63 -2.03
C ILE A 66 -4.72 1.66 -1.45
N LYS A 67 -5.72 1.66 -2.31
CA LYS A 67 -7.12 1.80 -1.91
C LYS A 67 -7.69 0.56 -1.23
N GLN A 68 -7.30 -0.64 -1.67
CA GLN A 68 -7.97 -1.88 -1.29
C GLN A 68 -7.12 -2.84 -0.47
N ARG A 69 -5.80 -2.71 -0.48
CA ARG A 69 -4.90 -3.71 0.10
C ARG A 69 -3.80 -3.13 0.97
N SER A 70 -3.94 -1.88 1.38
CA SER A 70 -2.93 -1.23 2.21
C SER A 70 -3.58 -0.24 3.18
N LEU A 71 -2.83 0.12 4.22
CA LEU A 71 -3.21 1.18 5.15
C LEU A 71 -2.39 2.44 4.80
N ILE A 72 -2.70 3.03 3.66
CA ILE A 72 -2.04 4.23 3.16
C ILE A 72 -3.06 5.34 3.04
N GLY A 73 -2.88 6.41 3.79
CA GLY A 73 -3.79 7.54 3.82
C GLY A 73 -3.90 8.16 5.19
N THR A 74 -5.11 8.49 5.61
CA THR A 74 -5.39 9.01 6.96
C THR A 74 -5.92 7.91 7.86
N PRO A 75 -5.81 8.05 9.21
CA PRO A 75 -6.41 7.09 10.12
C PRO A 75 -7.91 6.91 9.89
N GLU A 76 -8.63 8.00 9.71
CA GLU A 76 -10.08 7.98 9.46
C GLU A 76 -10.42 7.31 8.13
N GLY A 77 -9.61 7.54 7.10
CA GLY A 77 -9.81 6.95 5.78
C GLY A 77 -9.51 5.45 5.72
N CYS A 78 -8.63 4.96 6.58
CA CYS A 78 -8.24 3.55 6.63
C CYS A 78 -9.11 2.70 7.56
N ALA A 79 -9.82 3.30 8.51
CA ALA A 79 -10.64 2.58 9.48
C ALA A 79 -11.69 1.66 8.84
N PRO A 80 -12.43 2.07 7.78
CA PRO A 80 -13.38 1.17 7.12
C PRO A 80 -12.76 -0.09 6.55
N LEU A 81 -11.54 0.01 6.01
CA LEU A 81 -10.83 -1.15 5.46
C LEU A 81 -10.47 -2.17 6.55
N ILE A 82 -10.07 -1.67 7.73
CA ILE A 82 -9.81 -2.55 8.88
C ILE A 82 -11.07 -3.29 9.30
N GLU A 83 -12.21 -2.61 9.31
CA GLU A 83 -13.50 -3.22 9.62
C GLU A 83 -13.84 -4.32 8.60
N GLU A 84 -13.62 -4.09 7.32
CA GLU A 84 -13.80 -5.12 6.27
C GLU A 84 -12.91 -6.34 6.52
N PHE A 85 -11.65 -6.13 6.90
CA PHE A 85 -10.74 -7.23 7.22
C PHE A 85 -11.20 -8.02 8.44
N GLN A 86 -11.68 -7.35 9.48
CA GLN A 86 -12.24 -8.02 10.66
C GLN A 86 -13.45 -8.88 10.29
N GLN A 87 -14.35 -8.37 9.46
CA GLN A 87 -15.51 -9.12 8.97
C GLN A 87 -15.12 -10.31 8.11
N ALA A 88 -13.98 -10.22 7.42
CA ALA A 88 -13.42 -11.33 6.63
C ALA A 88 -12.71 -12.38 7.49
N GLY A 89 -12.57 -12.16 8.80
CA GLY A 89 -11.96 -13.13 9.72
C GLY A 89 -10.51 -12.85 10.08
N VAL A 90 -10.00 -11.64 9.78
CA VAL A 90 -8.63 -11.25 10.16
C VAL A 90 -8.61 -10.85 11.64
N ASP A 91 -7.77 -11.53 12.43
CA ASP A 91 -7.62 -11.28 13.87
C ASP A 91 -6.38 -10.43 14.20
N GLU A 92 -5.36 -10.47 13.35
CA GLU A 92 -4.08 -9.80 13.59
C GLU A 92 -3.53 -9.21 12.30
N MET A 93 -3.01 -7.99 12.38
CA MET A 93 -2.40 -7.29 11.25
C MET A 93 -0.96 -6.89 11.59
N CYS A 94 -0.06 -7.27 10.70
CA CYS A 94 1.36 -6.90 10.76
C CYS A 94 1.59 -5.72 9.81
N CYS A 95 1.85 -4.55 10.35
CA CYS A 95 2.00 -3.34 9.56
C CYS A 95 3.44 -3.22 9.03
N LEU A 96 3.60 -3.32 7.71
CA LEU A 96 4.89 -3.16 7.04
C LEU A 96 5.13 -1.67 6.77
N VAL A 97 6.12 -1.09 7.43
CA VAL A 97 6.44 0.35 7.34
C VAL A 97 7.77 0.63 6.65
N ASP A 98 8.43 -0.40 6.16
CA ASP A 98 9.82 -0.35 5.68
C ASP A 98 9.98 -0.08 4.18
N PHE A 99 8.90 0.08 3.44
CA PHE A 99 8.97 0.37 2.00
C PHE A 99 9.31 1.83 1.70
N VAL A 100 9.17 2.73 2.67
CA VAL A 100 9.63 4.12 2.58
C VAL A 100 11.03 4.19 3.18
N GLN A 101 12.00 4.66 2.39
CA GLN A 101 13.42 4.66 2.80
C GLN A 101 13.83 5.86 3.66
N ASP A 102 12.95 6.83 3.85
CA ASP A 102 13.21 7.99 4.71
C ASP A 102 12.79 7.67 6.16
N ASP A 103 13.77 7.46 7.03
CA ASP A 103 13.52 7.12 8.44
C ASP A 103 12.70 8.18 9.16
N GLN A 104 12.90 9.46 8.86
CA GLN A 104 12.15 10.56 9.48
C GLN A 104 10.69 10.54 9.05
N ALA A 105 10.42 10.22 7.80
CA ALA A 105 9.04 10.08 7.30
C ALA A 105 8.33 8.90 7.98
N VAL A 106 9.01 7.77 8.13
CA VAL A 106 8.46 6.58 8.82
C VAL A 106 8.16 6.90 10.27
N LEU A 107 9.10 7.50 10.99
CA LEU A 107 8.91 7.89 12.39
C LEU A 107 7.77 8.91 12.55
N GLY A 108 7.64 9.85 11.62
CA GLY A 108 6.56 10.84 11.62
C GLY A 108 5.19 10.24 11.32
N ALA A 109 5.13 9.08 10.68
CA ALA A 109 3.87 8.37 10.39
C ALA A 109 3.37 7.52 11.56
N LEU A 110 4.23 7.10 12.46
CA LEU A 110 3.85 6.21 13.58
C LEU A 110 2.76 6.77 14.49
N PRO A 111 2.73 8.08 14.85
CA PRO A 111 1.64 8.63 15.66
C PRO A 111 0.26 8.48 15.00
N TYR A 112 0.20 8.54 13.68
CA TYR A 112 -1.05 8.35 12.94
C TYR A 112 -1.48 6.88 12.95
N LEU A 113 -0.54 5.94 12.93
CA LEU A 113 -0.84 4.52 13.11
C LEU A 113 -1.43 4.27 14.52
N ARG A 114 -0.87 4.88 15.54
CA ARG A 114 -1.42 4.81 16.91
C ARG A 114 -2.86 5.35 16.95
N LYS A 115 -3.09 6.47 16.28
CA LYS A 115 -4.43 7.06 16.19
C LYS A 115 -5.42 6.10 15.51
N LEU A 116 -4.99 5.41 14.44
CA LEU A 116 -5.82 4.41 13.78
C LEU A 116 -6.16 3.24 14.73
N MET A 117 -5.20 2.76 15.50
CA MET A 117 -5.43 1.72 16.50
C MET A 117 -6.49 2.16 17.51
N ASP A 118 -6.41 3.39 18.00
CA ASP A 118 -7.37 3.94 18.96
C ASP A 118 -8.78 4.05 18.37
N ILE A 119 -8.92 4.40 17.09
CA ILE A 119 -10.20 4.46 16.38
C ILE A 119 -10.84 3.07 16.27
N CYS A 120 -10.03 2.03 16.06
CA CYS A 120 -10.50 0.67 15.79
C CYS A 120 -10.68 -0.20 17.05
N GLU A 121 -10.40 0.32 18.21
CA GLU A 121 -10.64 -0.38 19.48
C GLU A 121 -12.11 -0.50 19.86
#